data_9da3440aee03d8159c39f67f32d8d3ae
#
_entry.id   9da3440aee03d8159c39f67f32d8d3ae
#
_cell.length_a   1.000
_cell.length_b   1.000
_cell.length_c   1.000
_cell.angle_alpha   90.00
_cell.angle_beta   90.00
_cell.angle_gamma   90.00
#
_symmetry.space_group_name_H-M   'P 1'
#
loop_
_entity.id
_entity.type
_entity.pdbx_description
1 polymer ?
#
loop_
_entity_poly.entity_id
_entity_poly.type
_entity_poly.pdbx_seq_one_letter_code
_entity_poly.pdbx_strand_id
1 'polypeptide(L)'
;MNRYRNLLRRVAYLESLLYEGKQDQELLLQHLGPELYKKYTDIRNKITDPEYKDFYKVIKMPVEDIESYIDSFQSNTDLRREAKKGSKLIYDKNGWKVYRITTYEAAVYYGKNTKWCITGNYDGYEEYGRSYFNDYIEDYNLDGGYYFYIKSNNEKYCLLREKDGAISSIWDAKDNQMTIAEVIAEVPDFPSIPGVCEINNLPIVDCLFSGSRKLITQAAERGADLNKKYKEYDEYPLTYYVMNDDLPSVIALLQLGADPNILHGEPLRMAISNKEPAMVNALLHHGASVDNKVTYDPNELTLVLKAILFETPACLDLLLQAGADPNHFDHKMKEYPMQRALSLSDAKSQAIISLLLEAGADMSTAYGGKYFNDKEVDDRLEHLGFI
;
A
#
# COMPACT_ATOMS: atom_id res chain seq x y z
N MET A 1 -45.71 -56.51 -20.76
CA MET A 1 -46.18 -56.40 -19.38
C MET A 1 -45.24 -55.69 -18.40
N ASN A 2 -43.93 -55.88 -18.45
CA ASN A 2 -42.98 -55.24 -17.52
C ASN A 2 -42.86 -53.69 -17.64
N ARG A 3 -42.96 -53.15 -18.86
CA ARG A 3 -42.87 -51.70 -19.10
C ARG A 3 -44.03 -50.90 -18.50
N TYR A 4 -45.22 -51.48 -18.54
CA TYR A 4 -46.45 -50.90 -18.01
C TYR A 4 -46.47 -50.92 -16.46
N ARG A 5 -45.97 -52.01 -15.85
CA ARG A 5 -45.83 -52.10 -14.39
C ARG A 5 -44.80 -51.09 -13.84
N ASN A 6 -43.69 -50.88 -14.57
CA ASN A 6 -42.72 -49.86 -14.17
C ASN A 6 -43.25 -48.43 -14.29
N LEU A 7 -44.08 -48.17 -15.32
CA LEU A 7 -44.73 -46.87 -15.49
C LEU A 7 -45.73 -46.60 -14.35
N LEU A 8 -46.56 -47.59 -14.01
CA LEU A 8 -47.49 -47.46 -12.90
C LEU A 8 -46.82 -47.26 -11.54
N ARG A 9 -45.69 -47.95 -11.28
CA ARG A 9 -44.88 -47.73 -10.07
C ARG A 9 -44.29 -46.30 -10.03
N ARG A 10 -43.89 -45.79 -11.17
CA ARG A 10 -43.34 -44.45 -11.28
C ARG A 10 -44.42 -43.37 -11.12
N VAL A 11 -45.61 -43.61 -11.64
CA VAL A 11 -46.76 -42.73 -11.45
C VAL A 11 -47.21 -42.74 -9.98
N ALA A 12 -47.36 -43.94 -9.36
CA ALA A 12 -47.68 -44.02 -7.94
C ALA A 12 -46.61 -43.37 -7.02
N TYR A 13 -45.34 -43.47 -7.38
CA TYR A 13 -44.28 -42.78 -6.67
C TYR A 13 -44.35 -41.25 -6.84
N LEU A 14 -44.63 -40.76 -8.05
CA LEU A 14 -44.85 -39.34 -8.31
C LEU A 14 -46.11 -38.79 -7.64
N GLU A 15 -47.16 -39.60 -7.60
CA GLU A 15 -48.42 -39.29 -6.87
C GLU A 15 -48.18 -39.23 -5.34
N SER A 16 -47.35 -40.14 -4.78
CA SER A 16 -46.97 -40.08 -3.37
C SER A 16 -46.13 -38.84 -3.04
N LEU A 17 -45.20 -38.48 -3.90
CA LEU A 17 -44.43 -37.24 -3.76
C LEU A 17 -45.29 -35.98 -3.87
N LEU A 18 -46.28 -35.98 -4.76
CA LEU A 18 -47.26 -34.90 -4.88
C LEU A 18 -48.18 -34.82 -3.67
N TYR A 19 -48.52 -35.95 -3.08
CA TYR A 19 -49.36 -36.01 -1.87
C TYR A 19 -48.59 -35.60 -0.63
N GLU A 20 -47.36 -36.08 -0.48
CA GLU A 20 -46.42 -35.63 0.56
C GLU A 20 -46.16 -34.11 0.43
N GLY A 21 -45.91 -33.61 -0.80
CA GLY A 21 -45.75 -32.18 -1.05
C GLY A 21 -46.95 -31.32 -0.71
N LYS A 22 -48.19 -31.88 -0.80
CA LYS A 22 -49.41 -31.18 -0.35
C LYS A 22 -49.55 -31.14 1.16
N GLN A 23 -49.25 -32.24 1.84
CA GLN A 23 -49.26 -32.29 3.31
C GLN A 23 -48.17 -31.34 3.88
N ASP A 24 -47.01 -31.31 3.27
CA ASP A 24 -45.94 -30.41 3.64
C ASP A 24 -46.38 -28.95 3.48
N GLN A 25 -47.07 -28.60 2.42
CA GLN A 25 -47.59 -27.26 2.19
C GLN A 25 -48.68 -26.88 3.22
N GLU A 26 -49.54 -27.81 3.58
CA GLU A 26 -50.57 -27.60 4.61
C GLU A 26 -49.96 -27.40 6.00
N LEU A 27 -48.93 -28.17 6.35
CA LEU A 27 -48.18 -28.01 7.61
C LEU A 27 -47.50 -26.66 7.69
N LEU A 28 -46.85 -26.24 6.60
CA LEU A 28 -46.19 -24.94 6.53
C LEU A 28 -47.19 -23.78 6.62
N LEU A 29 -48.33 -23.91 5.94
CA LEU A 29 -49.41 -22.93 6.01
C LEU A 29 -50.00 -22.81 7.42
N GLN A 30 -50.15 -23.94 8.13
CA GLN A 30 -50.60 -23.95 9.52
C GLN A 30 -49.58 -23.31 10.45
N HIS A 31 -48.28 -23.55 10.19
CA HIS A 31 -47.20 -23.01 11.00
C HIS A 31 -47.06 -21.50 10.83
N LEU A 32 -47.01 -21.00 9.59
CA LEU A 32 -46.74 -19.60 9.27
C LEU A 32 -47.98 -18.71 9.23
N GLY A 33 -49.17 -19.30 9.05
CA GLY A 33 -50.38 -18.56 8.69
C GLY A 33 -50.38 -18.09 7.23
N PRO A 34 -51.55 -17.67 6.71
CA PRO A 34 -51.74 -17.45 5.26
C PRO A 34 -50.88 -16.30 4.70
N GLU A 35 -50.67 -15.22 5.46
CA GLU A 35 -49.90 -14.07 4.97
C GLU A 35 -48.42 -14.37 4.87
N LEU A 36 -47.82 -14.90 5.95
CA LEU A 36 -46.41 -15.20 6.02
C LEU A 36 -46.07 -16.37 5.08
N TYR A 37 -46.92 -17.37 4.99
CA TYR A 37 -46.79 -18.46 4.02
C TYR A 37 -46.70 -17.95 2.58
N LYS A 38 -47.57 -17.00 2.20
CA LYS A 38 -47.52 -16.39 0.87
C LYS A 38 -46.17 -15.66 0.65
N LYS A 39 -45.76 -14.80 1.59
CA LYS A 39 -44.47 -14.11 1.52
C LYS A 39 -43.29 -15.09 1.37
N TYR A 40 -43.27 -16.15 2.17
CA TYR A 40 -42.24 -17.18 2.12
C TYR A 40 -42.21 -17.92 0.76
N THR A 41 -43.37 -18.36 0.26
CA THR A 41 -43.44 -19.09 -1.02
C THR A 41 -43.01 -18.25 -2.20
N ASP A 42 -43.28 -16.94 -2.21
CA ASP A 42 -42.86 -15.99 -3.25
C ASP A 42 -41.32 -15.85 -3.35
N ILE A 43 -40.61 -16.03 -2.25
CA ILE A 43 -39.15 -15.90 -2.21
C ILE A 43 -38.39 -17.22 -2.16
N ARG A 44 -39.04 -18.35 -1.80
CA ARG A 44 -38.44 -19.66 -1.53
C ARG A 44 -37.43 -20.11 -2.61
N ASN A 45 -37.79 -19.96 -3.88
CA ASN A 45 -36.93 -20.35 -4.99
C ASN A 45 -35.63 -19.48 -5.12
N LYS A 46 -35.61 -18.32 -4.49
CA LYS A 46 -34.50 -17.38 -4.50
C LYS A 46 -33.65 -17.51 -3.24
N ILE A 47 -34.15 -18.21 -2.21
CA ILE A 47 -33.39 -18.44 -0.96
C ILE A 47 -32.19 -19.34 -1.26
N THR A 48 -31.00 -18.92 -0.89
CA THR A 48 -29.76 -19.70 -1.00
C THR A 48 -29.34 -20.32 0.33
N ASP A 49 -29.85 -19.80 1.45
CA ASP A 49 -29.56 -20.32 2.78
C ASP A 49 -30.24 -21.68 2.96
N PRO A 50 -29.44 -22.75 3.23
CA PRO A 50 -29.99 -24.10 3.39
C PRO A 50 -30.94 -24.25 4.57
N GLU A 51 -30.82 -23.42 5.61
CA GLU A 51 -31.70 -23.48 6.77
C GLU A 51 -33.10 -22.98 6.46
N TYR A 52 -33.21 -21.86 5.78
CA TYR A 52 -34.45 -21.23 5.39
C TYR A 52 -35.05 -21.78 4.07
N LYS A 53 -34.30 -22.59 3.34
CA LYS A 53 -34.76 -23.26 2.12
C LYS A 53 -35.34 -24.63 2.40
N ASP A 54 -34.86 -25.31 3.44
CA ASP A 54 -35.30 -26.65 3.84
C ASP A 54 -36.59 -26.57 4.61
N PHE A 55 -37.65 -27.11 4.02
CA PHE A 55 -38.99 -27.18 4.59
C PHE A 55 -39.03 -27.75 6.02
N TYR A 56 -38.34 -28.88 6.28
CA TYR A 56 -38.36 -29.56 7.58
C TYR A 56 -37.59 -28.80 8.67
N LYS A 57 -36.73 -27.89 8.27
CA LYS A 57 -36.07 -26.98 9.20
C LYS A 57 -36.96 -25.79 9.52
N VAL A 58 -37.56 -25.18 8.49
CA VAL A 58 -38.40 -23.98 8.61
C VAL A 58 -39.63 -24.25 9.51
N ILE A 59 -40.31 -25.40 9.41
CA ILE A 59 -41.45 -25.74 10.28
C ILE A 59 -41.09 -25.91 11.77
N LYS A 60 -39.78 -26.02 12.09
CA LYS A 60 -39.27 -26.13 13.46
C LYS A 60 -38.69 -24.83 14.00
N MET A 61 -38.60 -23.81 13.19
CA MET A 61 -38.13 -22.49 13.59
C MET A 61 -39.24 -21.67 14.25
N PRO A 62 -38.91 -20.77 15.20
CA PRO A 62 -39.85 -19.75 15.64
C PRO A 62 -40.37 -18.93 14.45
N VAL A 63 -41.66 -18.59 14.48
CA VAL A 63 -42.30 -17.83 13.39
C VAL A 63 -41.66 -16.45 13.23
N GLU A 64 -41.24 -15.84 14.37
CA GLU A 64 -40.58 -14.54 14.42
C GLU A 64 -39.24 -14.53 13.67
N ASP A 65 -38.49 -15.64 13.76
CA ASP A 65 -37.20 -15.77 13.05
C ASP A 65 -37.41 -15.87 11.54
N ILE A 66 -38.47 -16.60 11.12
CA ILE A 66 -38.84 -16.74 9.71
C ILE A 66 -39.32 -15.40 9.16
N GLU A 67 -40.18 -14.68 9.91
CA GLU A 67 -40.66 -13.37 9.55
C GLU A 67 -39.53 -12.37 9.38
N SER A 68 -38.64 -12.30 10.37
CA SER A 68 -37.43 -11.45 10.34
C SER A 68 -36.53 -11.77 9.13
N TYR A 69 -36.36 -13.06 8.83
CA TYR A 69 -35.59 -13.47 7.64
C TYR A 69 -36.25 -13.02 6.33
N ILE A 70 -37.59 -13.22 6.21
CA ILE A 70 -38.34 -12.83 5.02
C ILE A 70 -38.27 -11.31 4.79
N ASP A 71 -38.46 -10.52 5.83
CA ASP A 71 -38.40 -9.07 5.75
C ASP A 71 -36.97 -8.58 5.38
N SER A 72 -35.97 -9.19 5.98
CA SER A 72 -34.56 -8.96 5.61
C SER A 72 -34.28 -9.34 4.16
N PHE A 73 -34.81 -10.48 3.69
CA PHE A 73 -34.61 -10.94 2.31
C PHE A 73 -35.30 -10.02 1.30
N GLN A 74 -36.51 -9.56 1.59
CA GLN A 74 -37.25 -8.61 0.74
C GLN A 74 -36.54 -7.27 0.69
N SER A 75 -36.13 -6.74 1.84
CA SER A 75 -35.35 -5.51 1.93
C SER A 75 -34.05 -5.58 1.11
N ASN A 76 -33.27 -6.66 1.22
CA ASN A 76 -32.08 -6.87 0.41
C ASN A 76 -32.39 -7.00 -1.09
N THR A 77 -33.53 -7.60 -1.46
CA THR A 77 -33.95 -7.76 -2.86
C THR A 77 -34.33 -6.42 -3.46
N ASP A 78 -35.05 -5.60 -2.71
CA ASP A 78 -35.47 -4.28 -3.12
C ASP A 78 -34.23 -3.34 -3.21
N LEU A 79 -33.36 -3.37 -2.22
CA LEU A 79 -32.11 -2.63 -2.24
C LEU A 79 -31.25 -3.00 -3.46
N ARG A 80 -31.16 -4.30 -3.78
CA ARG A 80 -30.43 -4.77 -4.98
C ARG A 80 -31.08 -4.28 -6.28
N ARG A 81 -32.41 -4.23 -6.34
CA ARG A 81 -33.13 -3.73 -7.51
C ARG A 81 -32.92 -2.23 -7.71
N GLU A 82 -33.01 -1.44 -6.64
CA GLU A 82 -32.78 0.00 -6.67
C GLU A 82 -31.29 0.31 -6.93
N ALA A 83 -30.37 -0.44 -6.30
CA ALA A 83 -28.94 -0.31 -6.55
C ALA A 83 -28.58 -0.52 -8.02
N LYS A 84 -29.24 -1.46 -8.71
CA LYS A 84 -29.02 -1.66 -10.15
C LYS A 84 -29.48 -0.48 -11.00
N LYS A 85 -30.50 0.27 -10.58
CA LYS A 85 -30.96 1.48 -11.27
C LYS A 85 -29.97 2.64 -11.06
N GLY A 86 -29.41 2.73 -9.86
CA GLY A 86 -28.47 3.78 -9.46
C GLY A 86 -27.00 3.44 -9.71
N SER A 87 -26.70 2.39 -10.47
CA SER A 87 -25.32 2.00 -10.78
C SER A 87 -25.17 1.59 -12.24
N LYS A 88 -23.94 1.81 -12.76
CA LYS A 88 -23.53 1.35 -14.08
C LYS A 88 -22.21 0.61 -13.97
N LEU A 89 -22.17 -0.66 -14.34
CA LEU A 89 -20.90 -1.40 -14.49
C LEU A 89 -20.16 -0.83 -15.69
N ILE A 90 -18.94 -0.32 -15.47
CA ILE A 90 -18.11 0.31 -16.51
C ILE A 90 -16.86 -0.52 -16.82
N TYR A 91 -16.46 -1.43 -15.91
CA TYR A 91 -15.31 -2.30 -16.09
C TYR A 91 -15.53 -3.65 -15.40
N ASP A 92 -15.19 -4.76 -16.08
CA ASP A 92 -15.26 -6.13 -15.54
C ASP A 92 -14.16 -6.97 -16.18
N LYS A 93 -12.92 -6.86 -15.67
CA LYS A 93 -11.75 -7.63 -16.15
C LYS A 93 -10.75 -7.84 -15.02
N ASN A 94 -9.89 -8.86 -15.15
CA ASN A 94 -8.74 -9.13 -14.28
C ASN A 94 -9.13 -9.22 -12.78
N GLY A 95 -10.32 -9.73 -12.48
CA GLY A 95 -10.80 -9.83 -11.09
C GLY A 95 -11.34 -8.53 -10.49
N TRP A 96 -11.41 -7.46 -11.29
CA TRP A 96 -11.95 -6.17 -10.87
C TRP A 96 -13.30 -5.88 -11.52
N LYS A 97 -14.22 -5.32 -10.71
CA LYS A 97 -15.44 -4.69 -11.17
C LYS A 97 -15.46 -3.24 -10.74
N VAL A 98 -15.76 -2.34 -11.68
CA VAL A 98 -15.89 -0.93 -11.36
C VAL A 98 -17.28 -0.46 -11.73
N TYR A 99 -17.96 0.13 -10.75
CA TYR A 99 -19.31 0.66 -10.89
C TYR A 99 -19.28 2.18 -10.75
N ARG A 100 -19.94 2.87 -11.64
CA ARG A 100 -20.34 4.27 -11.42
C ARG A 100 -21.60 4.27 -10.58
N ILE A 101 -21.56 4.92 -9.43
CA ILE A 101 -22.61 4.96 -8.43
C ILE A 101 -23.24 6.34 -8.43
N THR A 102 -24.54 6.42 -8.66
CA THR A 102 -25.30 7.69 -8.81
C THR A 102 -26.43 7.83 -7.82
N THR A 103 -26.73 6.80 -7.01
CA THR A 103 -27.74 6.86 -5.95
C THR A 103 -27.23 6.31 -4.64
N TYR A 104 -27.80 6.79 -3.54
CA TYR A 104 -27.47 6.33 -2.20
C TYR A 104 -27.73 4.82 -2.01
N GLU A 105 -28.83 4.29 -2.53
CA GLU A 105 -29.15 2.86 -2.46
C GLU A 105 -28.08 1.99 -3.14
N ALA A 106 -27.53 2.49 -4.25
CA ALA A 106 -26.40 1.83 -4.91
C ALA A 106 -25.13 1.91 -4.06
N ALA A 107 -24.86 3.05 -3.43
CA ALA A 107 -23.71 3.21 -2.53
C ALA A 107 -23.82 2.24 -1.34
N VAL A 108 -24.95 2.16 -0.68
CA VAL A 108 -25.21 1.21 0.43
C VAL A 108 -24.99 -0.24 -0.02
N TYR A 109 -25.53 -0.62 -1.17
CA TYR A 109 -25.44 -2.00 -1.66
C TYR A 109 -24.01 -2.41 -2.03
N TYR A 110 -23.31 -1.60 -2.85
CA TYR A 110 -21.98 -1.93 -3.31
C TYR A 110 -20.89 -1.61 -2.29
N GLY A 111 -21.10 -0.62 -1.41
CA GLY A 111 -20.23 -0.25 -0.31
C GLY A 111 -20.43 -1.05 0.97
N LYS A 112 -21.23 -2.12 0.95
CA LYS A 112 -21.41 -3.01 2.12
C LYS A 112 -20.06 -3.47 2.67
N ASN A 113 -19.90 -3.46 3.99
CA ASN A 113 -18.66 -3.78 4.72
C ASN A 113 -17.51 -2.77 4.53
N THR A 114 -17.79 -1.55 4.12
CA THR A 114 -16.84 -0.42 4.18
C THR A 114 -17.23 0.51 5.32
N LYS A 115 -16.31 1.37 5.73
CA LYS A 115 -16.55 2.43 6.72
C LYS A 115 -16.90 3.79 6.08
N TRP A 116 -17.19 3.83 4.79
CA TRP A 116 -17.48 5.07 4.08
C TRP A 116 -18.73 5.76 4.61
N CYS A 117 -18.63 7.01 4.99
CA CYS A 117 -19.74 7.84 5.46
C CYS A 117 -20.88 7.92 4.43
N ILE A 118 -20.55 7.93 3.13
CA ILE A 118 -21.53 7.96 2.03
C ILE A 118 -22.37 6.68 1.90
N THR A 119 -22.07 5.63 2.66
CA THR A 119 -22.83 4.37 2.66
C THR A 119 -23.67 4.17 3.92
N GLY A 120 -23.60 5.09 4.88
CA GLY A 120 -24.22 4.97 6.19
C GLY A 120 -23.57 3.93 7.11
N ASN A 121 -22.37 3.44 6.77
CA ASN A 121 -21.64 2.44 7.58
C ASN A 121 -20.60 3.08 8.51
N TYR A 122 -20.59 4.40 8.63
CA TYR A 122 -19.68 5.12 9.51
C TYR A 122 -20.21 5.09 10.95
N ASP A 123 -19.40 4.59 11.89
CA ASP A 123 -19.79 4.38 13.28
C ASP A 123 -20.37 5.65 13.92
N GLY A 124 -21.63 5.63 14.37
CA GLY A 124 -22.31 6.75 15.01
C GLY A 124 -22.92 7.80 14.07
N TYR A 125 -22.89 7.56 12.76
CA TYR A 125 -23.39 8.50 11.75
C TYR A 125 -24.27 7.83 10.67
N GLU A 126 -24.84 6.67 10.96
CA GLU A 126 -25.61 5.85 10.01
C GLU A 126 -26.81 6.63 9.42
N GLU A 127 -27.44 7.50 10.22
CA GLU A 127 -28.59 8.32 9.80
C GLU A 127 -28.23 9.42 8.81
N TYR A 128 -26.94 9.83 8.74
CA TYR A 128 -26.47 10.92 7.88
C TYR A 128 -25.93 10.44 6.52
N GLY A 129 -25.83 9.13 6.28
CA GLY A 129 -25.20 8.60 5.09
C GLY A 129 -25.79 9.14 3.77
N ARG A 130 -27.10 9.37 3.71
CA ARG A 130 -27.77 9.97 2.54
C ARG A 130 -27.40 11.43 2.34
N SER A 131 -27.27 12.20 3.42
CA SER A 131 -26.84 13.59 3.37
C SER A 131 -25.41 13.65 2.85
N TYR A 132 -24.47 12.92 3.45
CA TYR A 132 -23.08 12.83 3.01
C TYR A 132 -22.94 12.41 1.55
N PHE A 133 -23.75 11.44 1.10
CA PHE A 133 -23.75 11.02 -0.31
C PHE A 133 -24.03 12.18 -1.26
N ASN A 134 -25.04 13.02 -0.95
CA ASN A 134 -25.41 14.14 -1.79
C ASN A 134 -24.48 15.33 -1.65
N ASP A 135 -24.13 15.71 -0.41
CA ASP A 135 -23.33 16.88 -0.09
C ASP A 135 -21.94 16.78 -0.73
N TYR A 136 -21.29 15.61 -0.68
CA TYR A 136 -19.98 15.42 -1.30
C TYR A 136 -19.97 15.53 -2.83
N ILE A 137 -21.08 15.20 -3.50
CA ILE A 137 -21.18 15.43 -4.96
C ILE A 137 -21.09 16.92 -5.29
N GLU A 138 -21.65 17.79 -4.42
CA GLU A 138 -21.61 19.23 -4.56
C GLU A 138 -20.28 19.80 -4.07
N ASP A 139 -19.85 19.47 -2.86
CA ASP A 139 -18.65 19.97 -2.19
C ASP A 139 -17.37 19.71 -2.97
N TYR A 140 -17.22 18.50 -3.51
CA TYR A 140 -16.08 18.10 -4.36
C TYR A 140 -16.33 18.32 -5.86
N ASN A 141 -17.41 19.02 -6.24
CA ASN A 141 -17.77 19.28 -7.65
C ASN A 141 -17.67 18.01 -8.53
N LEU A 142 -18.17 16.88 -8.02
CA LEU A 142 -18.05 15.59 -8.70
C LEU A 142 -18.86 15.53 -10.00
N ASP A 143 -18.50 14.62 -10.89
CA ASP A 143 -19.14 14.40 -12.19
C ASP A 143 -20.53 13.70 -12.10
N GLY A 144 -21.16 13.77 -10.93
CA GLY A 144 -22.49 13.26 -10.63
C GLY A 144 -22.53 11.85 -10.07
N GLY A 145 -21.43 11.40 -9.46
CA GLY A 145 -21.39 10.12 -8.78
C GLY A 145 -20.02 9.71 -8.28
N TYR A 146 -19.95 8.49 -7.77
CA TYR A 146 -18.76 7.87 -7.25
C TYR A 146 -18.34 6.69 -8.12
N TYR A 147 -17.06 6.32 -8.09
CA TYR A 147 -16.55 5.15 -8.79
C TYR A 147 -16.09 4.11 -7.76
N PHE A 148 -16.86 3.03 -7.61
CA PHE A 148 -16.52 1.95 -6.69
C PHE A 148 -15.74 0.87 -7.42
N TYR A 149 -14.49 0.70 -7.04
CA TYR A 149 -13.59 -0.36 -7.49
C TYR A 149 -13.70 -1.53 -6.51
N ILE A 150 -14.09 -2.69 -7.01
CA ILE A 150 -14.34 -3.89 -6.20
C ILE A 150 -13.54 -5.04 -6.80
N LYS A 151 -12.59 -5.56 -6.03
CA LYS A 151 -11.77 -6.72 -6.39
C LYS A 151 -12.48 -8.03 -6.01
N SER A 152 -12.13 -9.13 -6.65
CA SER A 152 -12.74 -10.45 -6.43
C SER A 152 -12.59 -10.98 -5.00
N ASN A 153 -11.56 -10.55 -4.26
CA ASN A 153 -11.34 -10.82 -2.84
C ASN A 153 -12.14 -9.89 -1.90
N ASN A 154 -13.06 -9.08 -2.46
CA ASN A 154 -13.87 -8.08 -1.77
C ASN A 154 -13.09 -6.85 -1.23
N GLU A 155 -11.87 -6.63 -1.67
CA GLU A 155 -11.15 -5.38 -1.47
C GLU A 155 -11.82 -4.26 -2.27
N LYS A 156 -12.00 -3.08 -1.66
CA LYS A 156 -12.81 -2.00 -2.22
C LYS A 156 -12.14 -0.64 -2.09
N TYR A 157 -12.30 0.17 -3.14
CA TYR A 157 -11.89 1.57 -3.17
C TYR A 157 -13.02 2.43 -3.72
N CYS A 158 -13.17 3.64 -3.17
CA CYS A 158 -14.07 4.67 -3.65
C CYS A 158 -13.25 5.81 -4.26
N LEU A 159 -13.41 6.05 -5.56
CA LEU A 159 -12.75 7.12 -6.27
C LEU A 159 -13.74 8.27 -6.50
N LEU A 160 -13.31 9.48 -6.18
CA LEU A 160 -14.01 10.73 -6.41
C LEU A 160 -13.38 11.42 -7.62
N ARG A 161 -14.20 11.68 -8.64
CA ARG A 161 -13.80 12.32 -9.89
C ARG A 161 -14.58 13.61 -10.11
N GLU A 162 -13.86 14.69 -10.34
CA GLU A 162 -14.43 16.00 -10.59
C GLU A 162 -14.97 16.15 -12.04
N LYS A 163 -15.79 17.16 -12.28
CA LYS A 163 -16.40 17.42 -13.59
C LYS A 163 -15.38 17.71 -14.68
N ASP A 164 -14.24 18.29 -14.35
CA ASP A 164 -13.12 18.54 -15.26
C ASP A 164 -12.29 17.29 -15.58
N GLY A 165 -12.56 16.19 -14.86
CA GLY A 165 -11.89 14.90 -15.02
C GLY A 165 -10.75 14.66 -14.06
N ALA A 166 -10.42 15.60 -13.18
CA ALA A 166 -9.44 15.39 -12.12
C ALA A 166 -9.93 14.32 -11.12
N ILE A 167 -8.99 13.61 -10.52
CA ILE A 167 -9.27 12.70 -9.40
C ILE A 167 -9.05 13.50 -8.12
N SER A 168 -10.14 13.76 -7.40
CA SER A 168 -10.10 14.53 -6.16
C SER A 168 -9.51 13.70 -5.01
N SER A 169 -9.94 12.44 -4.89
CA SER A 169 -9.43 11.52 -3.86
C SER A 169 -9.81 10.07 -4.13
N ILE A 170 -9.09 9.15 -3.49
CA ILE A 170 -9.43 7.73 -3.40
C ILE A 170 -9.46 7.33 -1.93
N TRP A 171 -10.42 6.50 -1.56
CA TRP A 171 -10.62 6.00 -0.21
C TRP A 171 -10.63 4.49 -0.19
N ASP A 172 -9.89 3.88 0.73
CA ASP A 172 -9.96 2.44 0.97
C ASP A 172 -11.23 2.03 1.73
N ALA A 173 -11.45 0.73 1.93
CA ALA A 173 -12.62 0.23 2.65
C ALA A 173 -12.67 0.60 4.14
N LYS A 174 -11.56 1.09 4.72
CA LYS A 174 -11.45 1.51 6.13
C LYS A 174 -11.64 3.02 6.31
N ASP A 175 -11.94 3.73 5.23
CA ASP A 175 -12.10 5.18 5.16
C ASP A 175 -10.78 5.96 5.27
N ASN A 176 -9.66 5.35 4.85
CA ASN A 176 -8.40 6.05 4.71
C ASN A 176 -8.34 6.72 3.33
N GLN A 177 -8.06 8.02 3.33
CA GLN A 177 -7.82 8.77 2.09
C GLN A 177 -6.43 8.43 1.55
N MET A 178 -6.35 8.18 0.26
CA MET A 178 -5.14 7.82 -0.47
C MET A 178 -5.02 8.65 -1.73
N THR A 179 -3.79 8.89 -2.15
CA THR A 179 -3.52 9.37 -3.52
C THR A 179 -3.63 8.20 -4.50
N ILE A 180 -3.85 8.50 -5.78
CA ILE A 180 -3.86 7.45 -6.82
C ILE A 180 -2.49 6.75 -6.90
N ALA A 181 -1.42 7.46 -6.63
CA ALA A 181 -0.07 6.94 -6.62
C ALA A 181 0.14 5.89 -5.52
N GLU A 182 -0.32 6.16 -4.29
CA GLU A 182 -0.29 5.20 -3.18
C GLU A 182 -1.12 3.96 -3.50
N VAL A 183 -2.33 4.13 -4.03
CA VAL A 183 -3.16 2.98 -4.44
C VAL A 183 -2.45 2.11 -5.47
N ILE A 184 -1.79 2.69 -6.48
CA ILE A 184 -1.09 1.91 -7.51
C ILE A 184 0.18 1.26 -6.94
N ALA A 185 0.85 1.87 -5.97
CA ALA A 185 1.99 1.28 -5.29
C ALA A 185 1.58 0.04 -4.47
N GLU A 186 0.48 0.13 -3.72
CA GLU A 186 -0.05 -0.96 -2.92
C GLU A 186 -0.78 -2.02 -3.75
N VAL A 187 -1.42 -1.61 -4.85
CA VAL A 187 -2.27 -2.44 -5.72
C VAL A 187 -1.82 -2.31 -7.17
N PRO A 188 -0.70 -2.95 -7.56
CA PRO A 188 -0.10 -2.80 -8.90
C PRO A 188 -1.02 -3.20 -10.07
N ASP A 189 -2.07 -4.00 -9.80
CA ASP A 189 -3.10 -4.41 -10.75
C ASP A 189 -4.33 -3.50 -10.75
N PHE A 190 -4.27 -2.34 -10.06
CA PHE A 190 -5.38 -1.37 -10.05
C PHE A 190 -5.72 -0.93 -11.48
N PRO A 191 -7.01 -1.00 -11.89
CA PRO A 191 -7.35 -0.84 -13.29
C PRO A 191 -7.25 0.62 -13.76
N SER A 192 -6.56 0.82 -14.88
CA SER A 192 -6.67 2.04 -15.68
C SER A 192 -7.93 1.97 -16.52
N ILE A 193 -8.81 2.95 -16.39
CA ILE A 193 -10.10 2.99 -17.08
C ILE A 193 -10.22 4.29 -17.85
N PRO A 194 -10.27 4.25 -19.21
CA PRO A 194 -10.41 5.44 -20.03
C PRO A 194 -11.58 6.32 -19.61
N GLY A 195 -11.34 7.61 -19.48
CA GLY A 195 -12.34 8.60 -19.06
C GLY A 195 -12.78 8.52 -17.58
N VAL A 196 -12.14 7.67 -16.76
CA VAL A 196 -12.41 7.59 -15.31
C VAL A 196 -11.11 7.77 -14.51
N CYS A 197 -10.18 6.85 -14.65
CA CYS A 197 -8.87 6.88 -14.03
C CYS A 197 -7.85 6.40 -15.06
N GLU A 198 -7.22 7.34 -15.72
CA GLU A 198 -6.18 7.02 -16.70
C GLU A 198 -4.82 7.18 -16.06
N ILE A 199 -4.20 6.06 -15.70
CA ILE A 199 -2.88 6.04 -15.07
C ILE A 199 -1.85 6.81 -15.90
N ASN A 200 -1.99 6.79 -17.23
CA ASN A 200 -1.10 7.51 -18.14
C ASN A 200 -1.29 9.04 -18.09
N ASN A 201 -2.38 9.53 -17.53
CA ASN A 201 -2.71 10.97 -17.43
C ASN A 201 -2.49 11.52 -16.01
N LEU A 202 -1.96 10.70 -15.08
CA LEU A 202 -1.63 11.17 -13.74
C LEU A 202 -0.62 12.33 -13.80
N PRO A 203 -0.68 13.29 -12.87
CA PRO A 203 0.33 14.33 -12.74
C PRO A 203 1.73 13.71 -12.67
N ILE A 204 2.68 14.30 -13.39
CA ILE A 204 4.06 13.79 -13.44
C ILE A 204 4.66 13.67 -12.02
N VAL A 205 4.34 14.64 -11.18
CA VAL A 205 4.82 14.68 -9.79
C VAL A 205 4.31 13.50 -8.99
N ASP A 206 3.01 13.19 -9.08
CA ASP A 206 2.40 12.05 -8.37
C ASP A 206 2.99 10.72 -8.84
N CYS A 207 3.26 10.59 -10.14
CA CYS A 207 3.94 9.41 -10.69
C CYS A 207 5.37 9.30 -10.14
N LEU A 208 6.10 10.42 -10.06
CA LEU A 208 7.50 10.46 -9.66
C LEU A 208 7.71 10.14 -8.18
N PHE A 209 6.76 10.47 -7.31
CA PHE A 209 6.80 10.25 -5.86
C PHE A 209 5.91 9.09 -5.39
N SER A 210 5.50 8.20 -6.31
CA SER A 210 4.55 7.11 -6.06
C SER A 210 5.11 5.89 -5.32
N GLY A 211 6.43 5.72 -5.21
CA GLY A 211 7.05 4.46 -4.80
C GLY A 211 6.91 3.31 -5.83
N SER A 212 6.27 3.56 -6.97
CA SER A 212 6.08 2.56 -8.02
C SER A 212 7.10 2.72 -9.14
N ARG A 213 7.98 1.73 -9.31
CA ARG A 213 8.96 1.74 -10.42
C ARG A 213 8.31 2.02 -11.78
N LYS A 214 7.13 1.46 -12.04
CA LYS A 214 6.39 1.66 -13.29
C LYS A 214 6.02 3.12 -13.48
N LEU A 215 5.48 3.77 -12.44
CA LEU A 215 5.07 5.17 -12.51
C LEU A 215 6.26 6.13 -12.55
N ILE A 216 7.33 5.85 -11.79
CA ILE A 216 8.58 6.59 -11.84
C ILE A 216 9.15 6.55 -13.27
N THR A 217 9.16 5.36 -13.91
CA THR A 217 9.60 5.22 -15.31
C THR A 217 8.71 6.02 -16.26
N GLN A 218 7.39 5.96 -16.10
CA GLN A 218 6.46 6.76 -16.90
C GLN A 218 6.63 8.26 -16.70
N ALA A 219 6.91 8.72 -15.47
CA ALA A 219 7.22 10.11 -15.19
C ALA A 219 8.46 10.57 -15.97
N ALA A 220 9.53 9.78 -15.92
CA ALA A 220 10.77 10.05 -16.65
C ALA A 220 10.55 10.07 -18.18
N GLU A 221 9.83 9.09 -18.73
CA GLU A 221 9.46 9.02 -20.16
C GLU A 221 8.63 10.23 -20.61
N ARG A 222 7.81 10.79 -19.72
CA ARG A 222 7.01 12.00 -19.95
C ARG A 222 7.81 13.28 -19.71
N GLY A 223 9.11 13.20 -19.43
CA GLY A 223 10.01 14.33 -19.30
C GLY A 223 10.10 14.92 -17.90
N ALA A 224 9.84 14.12 -16.84
CA ALA A 224 10.14 14.54 -15.47
C ALA A 224 11.62 14.85 -15.31
N ASP A 225 11.93 15.99 -14.70
CA ASP A 225 13.29 16.31 -14.31
C ASP A 225 13.61 15.61 -12.97
N LEU A 226 14.42 14.55 -13.03
CA LEU A 226 14.76 13.72 -11.87
C LEU A 226 15.67 14.43 -10.86
N ASN A 227 16.28 15.55 -11.28
CA ASN A 227 17.26 16.32 -10.51
C ASN A 227 16.74 17.69 -10.06
N LYS A 228 15.40 17.89 -10.13
CA LYS A 228 14.72 19.12 -9.72
C LYS A 228 14.05 18.95 -8.37
N LYS A 229 14.06 20.00 -7.54
CA LYS A 229 13.23 20.08 -6.33
C LYS A 229 11.78 20.34 -6.69
N TYR A 230 10.87 19.50 -6.22
CA TYR A 230 9.44 19.62 -6.44
C TYR A 230 8.77 20.28 -5.23
N LYS A 231 8.00 21.35 -5.49
CA LYS A 231 7.40 22.16 -4.42
C LYS A 231 6.34 21.42 -3.61
N GLU A 232 5.64 20.49 -4.27
CA GLU A 232 4.56 19.69 -3.69
C GLU A 232 5.06 18.78 -2.56
N TYR A 233 6.30 18.31 -2.68
CA TYR A 233 6.96 17.44 -1.70
C TYR A 233 8.06 18.16 -0.91
N ASP A 234 8.40 19.39 -1.31
CA ASP A 234 9.54 20.16 -0.82
C ASP A 234 10.87 19.40 -0.86
N GLU A 235 11.02 18.45 -1.82
CA GLU A 235 12.16 17.55 -1.93
C GLU A 235 12.55 17.25 -3.39
N TYR A 236 13.78 16.72 -3.54
CA TYR A 236 14.27 16.09 -4.76
C TYR A 236 13.87 14.61 -4.77
N PRO A 237 13.49 14.01 -5.91
CA PRO A 237 13.04 12.64 -5.96
C PRO A 237 14.00 11.63 -5.31
N LEU A 238 15.30 11.74 -5.58
CA LEU A 238 16.29 10.82 -5.05
C LEU A 238 16.45 10.95 -3.52
N THR A 239 16.55 12.19 -2.99
CA THR A 239 16.64 12.42 -1.54
C THR A 239 15.38 11.97 -0.81
N TYR A 240 14.21 12.21 -1.40
CA TYR A 240 12.94 11.75 -0.84
C TYR A 240 12.93 10.23 -0.59
N TYR A 241 13.34 9.44 -1.57
CA TYR A 241 13.35 7.99 -1.41
C TYR A 241 14.48 7.46 -0.52
N VAL A 242 15.62 8.13 -0.49
CA VAL A 242 16.69 7.81 0.47
C VAL A 242 16.25 8.11 1.91
N MET A 243 15.52 9.21 2.15
CA MET A 243 14.96 9.54 3.47
C MET A 243 13.95 8.49 3.96
N ASN A 244 13.13 7.96 3.02
CA ASN A 244 12.09 6.98 3.33
C ASN A 244 12.59 5.52 3.26
N ASP A 245 13.89 5.31 3.08
CA ASP A 245 14.52 3.98 2.97
C ASP A 245 13.91 3.08 1.88
N ASP A 246 13.42 3.69 0.78
CA ASP A 246 12.85 2.98 -0.37
C ASP A 246 13.93 2.68 -1.41
N LEU A 247 14.76 1.67 -1.13
CA LEU A 247 15.81 1.22 -2.03
C LEU A 247 15.34 0.87 -3.45
N PRO A 248 14.18 0.19 -3.67
CA PRO A 248 13.67 -0.07 -5.01
C PRO A 248 13.45 1.19 -5.85
N SER A 249 12.86 2.23 -5.27
CA SER A 249 12.63 3.51 -5.96
C SER A 249 13.92 4.28 -6.20
N VAL A 250 14.88 4.24 -5.26
CA VAL A 250 16.22 4.80 -5.45
C VAL A 250 16.92 4.14 -6.64
N ILE A 251 16.92 2.81 -6.70
CA ILE A 251 17.52 2.08 -7.84
C ILE A 251 16.83 2.45 -9.15
N ALA A 252 15.49 2.56 -9.15
CA ALA A 252 14.75 2.96 -10.35
C ALA A 252 15.16 4.36 -10.84
N LEU A 253 15.25 5.34 -9.95
CA LEU A 253 15.66 6.69 -10.28
C LEU A 253 17.09 6.75 -10.81
N LEU A 254 18.03 6.06 -10.15
CA LEU A 254 19.43 6.00 -10.57
C LEU A 254 19.58 5.36 -11.95
N GLN A 255 18.83 4.29 -12.24
CA GLN A 255 18.78 3.64 -13.56
C GLN A 255 18.21 4.55 -14.65
N LEU A 256 17.34 5.49 -14.29
CA LEU A 256 16.75 6.48 -15.18
C LEU A 256 17.60 7.76 -15.33
N GLY A 257 18.75 7.82 -14.66
CA GLY A 257 19.72 8.92 -14.78
C GLY A 257 19.58 10.02 -13.73
N ALA A 258 18.95 9.76 -12.59
CA ALA A 258 19.05 10.67 -11.45
C ALA A 258 20.49 10.80 -10.99
N ASP A 259 20.90 12.03 -10.67
CA ASP A 259 22.27 12.34 -10.22
C ASP A 259 22.47 11.92 -8.75
N PRO A 260 23.31 10.91 -8.45
CA PRO A 260 23.57 10.49 -7.07
C PRO A 260 24.32 11.54 -6.25
N ASN A 261 24.90 12.56 -6.91
CA ASN A 261 25.68 13.63 -6.30
C ASN A 261 24.89 14.92 -6.07
N ILE A 262 23.57 14.87 -6.28
CA ILE A 262 22.69 16.01 -6.03
C ILE A 262 22.88 16.57 -4.61
N LEU A 263 22.75 17.88 -4.43
CA LEU A 263 22.97 18.55 -3.15
C LEU A 263 24.37 18.20 -2.55
N HIS A 264 25.40 18.18 -3.41
CA HIS A 264 26.77 17.87 -2.98
C HIS A 264 26.97 16.48 -2.36
N GLY A 265 26.22 15.47 -2.86
CA GLY A 265 26.29 14.09 -2.39
C GLY A 265 25.48 13.83 -1.12
N GLU A 266 24.45 14.64 -0.87
CA GLU A 266 23.56 14.44 0.28
C GLU A 266 22.91 13.04 0.31
N PRO A 267 22.48 12.43 -0.81
CA PRO A 267 21.95 11.06 -0.78
C PRO A 267 22.88 10.05 -0.12
N LEU A 268 24.18 10.09 -0.46
CA LEU A 268 25.17 9.18 0.13
C LEU A 268 25.38 9.48 1.62
N ARG A 269 25.44 10.77 2.00
CA ARG A 269 25.54 11.18 3.41
C ARG A 269 24.36 10.71 4.25
N MET A 270 23.15 10.79 3.68
CA MET A 270 21.93 10.32 4.35
C MET A 270 21.93 8.79 4.52
N ALA A 271 22.27 8.05 3.46
CA ALA A 271 22.35 6.60 3.51
C ALA A 271 23.33 6.09 4.58
N ILE A 272 24.48 6.76 4.74
CA ILE A 272 25.45 6.46 5.82
C ILE A 272 24.83 6.77 7.20
N SER A 273 24.16 7.91 7.34
CA SER A 273 23.51 8.30 8.62
C SER A 273 22.41 7.34 9.02
N ASN A 274 21.64 6.85 8.04
CA ASN A 274 20.57 5.88 8.23
C ASN A 274 21.10 4.45 8.49
N LYS A 275 22.42 4.25 8.32
CA LYS A 275 23.10 2.96 8.51
C LYS A 275 22.62 1.87 7.53
N GLU A 276 22.39 2.26 6.27
CA GLU A 276 21.84 1.41 5.21
C GLU A 276 22.89 1.02 4.17
N PRO A 277 23.66 -0.07 4.38
CA PRO A 277 24.75 -0.45 3.46
C PRO A 277 24.25 -0.77 2.04
N ALA A 278 23.04 -1.33 1.89
CA ALA A 278 22.48 -1.62 0.58
C ALA A 278 22.19 -0.34 -0.22
N MET A 279 21.72 0.71 0.45
CA MET A 279 21.50 2.04 -0.12
C MET A 279 22.84 2.70 -0.51
N VAL A 280 23.83 2.64 0.38
CA VAL A 280 25.20 3.11 0.12
C VAL A 280 25.78 2.44 -1.11
N ASN A 281 25.69 1.10 -1.19
CA ASN A 281 26.19 0.33 -2.33
C ASN A 281 25.48 0.72 -3.64
N ALA A 282 24.16 0.88 -3.63
CA ALA A 282 23.40 1.29 -4.82
C ALA A 282 23.84 2.68 -5.31
N LEU A 283 24.01 3.65 -4.42
CA LEU A 283 24.47 5.00 -4.76
C LEU A 283 25.89 4.98 -5.33
N LEU A 284 26.83 4.27 -4.68
CA LEU A 284 28.20 4.14 -5.15
C LEU A 284 28.29 3.45 -6.51
N HIS A 285 27.52 2.38 -6.72
CA HIS A 285 27.46 1.67 -8.01
C HIS A 285 26.98 2.56 -9.16
N HIS A 286 26.16 3.56 -8.89
CA HIS A 286 25.68 4.53 -9.87
C HIS A 286 26.45 5.85 -9.88
N GLY A 287 27.65 5.87 -9.29
CA GLY A 287 28.60 6.98 -9.43
C GLY A 287 28.50 8.07 -8.34
N ALA A 288 27.95 7.74 -7.18
CA ALA A 288 28.09 8.63 -6.02
C ALA A 288 29.58 8.83 -5.67
N SER A 289 29.99 10.08 -5.49
CA SER A 289 31.38 10.43 -5.19
C SER A 289 31.71 10.17 -3.72
N VAL A 290 32.76 9.44 -3.47
CA VAL A 290 33.29 9.17 -2.12
C VAL A 290 34.18 10.30 -1.59
N ASP A 291 34.79 11.06 -2.49
CA ASP A 291 35.58 12.23 -2.19
C ASP A 291 34.73 13.44 -2.52
N ASN A 292 34.34 14.25 -1.59
CA ASN A 292 33.59 15.49 -1.82
C ASN A 292 34.28 16.48 -2.79
N LYS A 293 34.88 15.97 -3.88
CA LYS A 293 35.61 16.77 -4.88
C LYS A 293 34.74 17.79 -5.58
N VAL A 294 33.42 17.61 -5.55
CA VAL A 294 32.49 18.52 -6.23
C VAL A 294 32.24 19.79 -5.44
N THR A 295 32.31 19.75 -4.10
CA THR A 295 32.34 20.96 -3.24
C THR A 295 32.79 20.55 -1.84
N TYR A 296 34.02 20.76 -1.54
CA TYR A 296 34.57 20.65 -0.18
C TYR A 296 33.97 21.77 0.69
N ASP A 297 33.00 21.42 1.53
CA ASP A 297 32.58 22.29 2.64
C ASP A 297 33.36 21.87 3.91
N PRO A 298 34.29 22.70 4.41
CA PRO A 298 35.04 22.40 5.62
C PRO A 298 34.17 22.28 6.87
N ASN A 299 32.91 22.65 6.77
CA ASN A 299 31.93 22.48 7.84
C ASN A 299 31.17 21.13 7.80
N GLU A 300 31.40 20.31 6.79
CA GLU A 300 30.85 18.98 6.68
C GLU A 300 31.84 17.90 7.09
N LEU A 301 31.34 16.77 7.59
CA LEU A 301 32.15 15.60 7.90
C LEU A 301 32.56 14.87 6.62
N THR A 302 33.80 14.38 6.59
CA THR A 302 34.23 13.42 5.57
C THR A 302 33.35 12.15 5.67
N LEU A 303 33.09 11.47 4.54
CA LEU A 303 32.23 10.28 4.53
C LEU A 303 32.86 9.14 5.36
N VAL A 304 34.17 8.98 5.31
CA VAL A 304 34.92 8.00 6.12
C VAL A 304 34.70 8.28 7.61
N LEU A 305 34.94 9.52 8.07
CA LEU A 305 34.75 9.86 9.46
C LEU A 305 33.26 9.74 9.87
N LYS A 306 32.35 10.10 9.00
CA LYS A 306 30.92 9.93 9.23
C LYS A 306 30.54 8.46 9.47
N ALA A 307 31.03 7.54 8.63
CA ALA A 307 30.78 6.10 8.80
C ALA A 307 31.32 5.57 10.12
N ILE A 308 32.53 6.08 10.57
CA ILE A 308 33.12 5.73 11.86
C ILE A 308 32.27 6.27 13.01
N LEU A 309 31.83 7.53 12.95
CA LEU A 309 30.99 8.17 13.99
C LEU A 309 29.64 7.48 14.15
N PHE A 310 29.04 7.03 13.05
CA PHE A 310 27.78 6.26 13.09
C PHE A 310 28.00 4.78 13.38
N GLU A 311 29.25 4.37 13.55
CA GLU A 311 29.62 2.99 13.88
C GLU A 311 29.08 1.97 12.88
N THR A 312 29.27 2.24 11.59
CA THR A 312 28.78 1.44 10.46
C THR A 312 29.95 0.83 9.66
N PRO A 313 30.58 -0.27 10.16
CA PRO A 313 31.72 -0.89 9.46
C PRO A 313 31.39 -1.31 8.02
N ALA A 314 30.16 -1.78 7.77
CA ALA A 314 29.73 -2.18 6.43
C ALA A 314 29.66 -1.00 5.45
N CYS A 315 29.21 0.19 5.90
CA CYS A 315 29.24 1.38 5.05
C CYS A 315 30.66 1.88 4.85
N LEU A 316 31.50 1.82 5.90
CA LEU A 316 32.92 2.18 5.83
C LEU A 316 33.66 1.32 4.80
N ASP A 317 33.46 0.01 4.85
CA ASP A 317 34.07 -0.94 3.92
C ASP A 317 33.69 -0.60 2.46
N LEU A 318 32.42 -0.36 2.18
CA LEU A 318 31.95 0.05 0.85
C LEU A 318 32.57 1.37 0.37
N LEU A 319 32.73 2.35 1.26
CA LEU A 319 33.38 3.63 0.93
C LEU A 319 34.83 3.43 0.59
N LEU A 320 35.56 2.65 1.39
CA LEU A 320 36.98 2.35 1.18
C LEU A 320 37.21 1.56 -0.11
N GLN A 321 36.37 0.56 -0.39
CA GLN A 321 36.39 -0.18 -1.66
C GLN A 321 36.11 0.72 -2.86
N ALA A 322 35.25 1.73 -2.70
CA ALA A 322 34.99 2.74 -3.72
C ALA A 322 36.09 3.80 -3.86
N GLY A 323 37.19 3.69 -3.08
CA GLY A 323 38.36 4.53 -3.19
C GLY A 323 38.35 5.77 -2.29
N ALA A 324 37.55 5.79 -1.22
CA ALA A 324 37.63 6.85 -0.23
C ALA A 324 38.99 6.84 0.46
N ASP A 325 39.58 8.02 0.69
CA ASP A 325 40.90 8.16 1.32
C ASP A 325 40.82 7.92 2.85
N PRO A 326 41.41 6.83 3.37
CA PRO A 326 41.40 6.51 4.80
C PRO A 326 42.24 7.50 5.64
N ASN A 327 43.08 8.33 5.00
CA ASN A 327 43.95 9.28 5.65
C ASN A 327 43.45 10.73 5.56
N HIS A 328 42.25 10.94 5.01
CA HIS A 328 41.71 12.29 4.84
C HIS A 328 41.42 12.94 6.21
N PHE A 329 42.10 14.04 6.53
CA PHE A 329 41.91 14.81 7.75
C PHE A 329 40.56 15.51 7.73
N ASP A 330 39.75 15.27 8.74
CA ASP A 330 38.44 15.94 8.88
C ASP A 330 38.63 17.31 9.55
N HIS A 331 38.41 18.36 8.78
CA HIS A 331 38.60 19.74 9.26
C HIS A 331 37.53 20.19 10.25
N LYS A 332 36.34 19.61 10.20
CA LYS A 332 35.25 19.91 11.15
C LYS A 332 35.53 19.33 12.54
N MET A 333 35.90 18.08 12.58
CA MET A 333 36.21 17.39 13.84
C MET A 333 37.67 17.59 14.27
N LYS A 334 38.54 18.07 13.38
CA LYS A 334 39.98 18.26 13.57
C LYS A 334 40.69 16.96 14.00
N GLU A 335 40.43 15.90 13.25
CA GLU A 335 40.99 14.57 13.53
C GLU A 335 41.11 13.73 12.25
N TYR A 336 41.97 12.71 12.33
CA TYR A 336 42.06 11.65 11.33
C TYR A 336 41.11 10.50 11.64
N PRO A 337 40.67 9.73 10.64
CA PRO A 337 39.84 8.53 10.82
C PRO A 337 40.42 7.56 11.86
N MET A 338 41.74 7.32 11.87
CA MET A 338 42.40 6.42 12.80
C MET A 338 42.26 6.88 14.26
N GLN A 339 42.38 8.18 14.54
CA GLN A 339 42.18 8.74 15.88
C GLN A 339 40.76 8.52 16.40
N ARG A 340 39.78 8.69 15.54
CA ARG A 340 38.38 8.39 15.91
C ARG A 340 38.17 6.91 16.15
N ALA A 341 38.71 6.04 15.29
CA ALA A 341 38.58 4.59 15.42
C ALA A 341 39.12 4.11 16.78
N LEU A 342 40.26 4.61 17.22
CA LEU A 342 40.85 4.28 18.52
C LEU A 342 39.98 4.67 19.73
N SER A 343 39.16 5.72 19.58
CA SER A 343 38.27 6.20 20.67
C SER A 343 36.98 5.37 20.89
N LEU A 344 36.75 4.37 20.05
CA LEU A 344 35.55 3.49 20.14
C LEU A 344 35.79 2.36 21.16
N SER A 345 34.73 1.56 21.42
CA SER A 345 34.87 0.33 22.18
C SER A 345 35.70 -0.72 21.46
N ASP A 346 36.36 -1.62 22.18
CA ASP A 346 37.40 -2.53 21.66
C ASP A 346 36.97 -3.29 20.39
N ALA A 347 35.84 -3.96 20.42
CA ALA A 347 35.37 -4.74 19.29
C ALA A 347 35.11 -3.89 18.02
N LYS A 348 34.54 -2.69 18.20
CA LYS A 348 34.28 -1.75 17.09
C LYS A 348 35.57 -1.10 16.61
N SER A 349 36.42 -0.68 17.53
CA SER A 349 37.76 -0.12 17.25
C SER A 349 38.57 -1.09 16.42
N GLN A 350 38.66 -2.36 16.86
CA GLN A 350 39.42 -3.38 16.13
C GLN A 350 38.88 -3.59 14.70
N ALA A 351 37.56 -3.76 14.53
CA ALA A 351 36.99 -3.94 13.20
C ALA A 351 37.22 -2.75 12.27
N ILE A 352 37.06 -1.52 12.76
CA ILE A 352 37.22 -0.30 11.97
C ILE A 352 38.70 -0.04 11.64
N ILE A 353 39.61 -0.24 12.60
CA ILE A 353 41.05 -0.09 12.36
C ILE A 353 41.52 -1.11 11.32
N SER A 354 41.08 -2.38 11.40
CA SER A 354 41.37 -3.39 10.39
C SER A 354 41.02 -2.93 8.98
N LEU A 355 39.77 -2.44 8.80
CA LEU A 355 39.29 -1.92 7.51
C LEU A 355 40.14 -0.73 7.02
N LEU A 356 40.46 0.20 7.91
CA LEU A 356 41.31 1.37 7.56
C LEU A 356 42.71 0.93 7.11
N LEU A 357 43.33 -0.01 7.82
CA LEU A 357 44.69 -0.52 7.49
C LEU A 357 44.67 -1.31 6.19
N GLU A 358 43.67 -2.16 5.97
CA GLU A 358 43.45 -2.88 4.69
C GLU A 358 43.32 -1.92 3.50
N ALA A 359 42.70 -0.76 3.72
CA ALA A 359 42.55 0.29 2.73
C ALA A 359 43.80 1.21 2.61
N GLY A 360 44.88 0.96 3.37
CA GLY A 360 46.12 1.70 3.30
C GLY A 360 46.18 2.92 4.23
N ALA A 361 45.49 2.89 5.36
CA ALA A 361 45.64 3.95 6.37
C ALA A 361 47.09 3.99 6.92
N ASP A 362 47.60 5.20 7.05
CA ASP A 362 48.92 5.44 7.67
C ASP A 362 48.74 5.41 9.20
N MET A 363 49.43 4.46 9.83
CA MET A 363 49.42 4.32 11.28
C MET A 363 49.90 5.58 12.01
N SER A 364 50.78 6.37 11.39
CA SER A 364 51.27 7.64 11.96
C SER A 364 50.14 8.65 12.22
N THR A 365 48.99 8.51 11.53
CA THR A 365 47.82 9.37 11.72
C THR A 365 47.05 9.07 13.02
N ALA A 366 47.41 8.00 13.73
CA ALA A 366 46.87 7.67 15.05
C ALA A 366 47.33 8.66 16.14
N TYR A 367 48.54 9.20 15.98
CA TYR A 367 49.23 10.01 16.98
C TYR A 367 48.87 11.50 16.88
N GLY A 368 49.19 12.25 17.95
CA GLY A 368 48.95 13.69 18.00
C GLY A 368 47.46 14.10 18.06
N GLY A 369 46.58 13.14 18.34
CA GLY A 369 45.15 13.37 18.46
C GLY A 369 44.71 13.97 19.80
N LYS A 370 43.42 14.28 19.90
CA LYS A 370 42.81 14.90 21.09
C LYS A 370 42.34 13.89 22.16
N TYR A 371 42.33 12.60 21.83
CA TYR A 371 41.74 11.55 22.72
C TYR A 371 42.78 10.89 23.58
N PHE A 372 44.00 10.67 23.04
CA PHE A 372 45.07 9.91 23.66
C PHE A 372 46.40 10.62 23.43
N ASN A 373 47.30 10.56 24.42
CA ASN A 373 48.72 10.88 24.19
C ASN A 373 49.42 9.71 23.48
N ASP A 374 50.65 9.92 22.99
CA ASP A 374 51.33 8.93 22.16
C ASP A 374 51.52 7.58 22.88
N LYS A 375 51.80 7.58 24.18
CA LYS A 375 51.91 6.36 24.95
C LYS A 375 50.57 5.63 25.10
N GLU A 376 49.45 6.37 25.31
CA GLU A 376 48.11 5.78 25.38
C GLU A 376 47.67 5.23 24.02
N VAL A 377 48.15 5.81 22.90
CA VAL A 377 47.95 5.26 21.56
C VAL A 377 48.66 3.91 21.43
N ASP A 378 49.96 3.83 21.85
CA ASP A 378 50.70 2.56 21.82
C ASP A 378 50.03 1.49 22.69
N ASP A 379 49.74 1.83 23.95
CA ASP A 379 49.05 0.91 24.88
C ASP A 379 47.69 0.40 24.29
N ARG A 380 47.01 1.28 23.58
CA ARG A 380 45.69 0.96 22.96
C ARG A 380 45.85 0.06 21.73
N LEU A 381 46.82 0.34 20.87
CA LEU A 381 47.12 -0.46 19.67
C LEU A 381 47.64 -1.86 20.05
N GLU A 382 48.48 -1.95 21.10
CA GLU A 382 48.97 -3.21 21.66
C GLU A 382 47.77 -4.03 22.21
N HIS A 383 46.90 -3.39 23.01
CA HIS A 383 45.71 -4.03 23.57
C HIS A 383 44.79 -4.59 22.47
N LEU A 384 44.63 -3.89 21.36
CA LEU A 384 43.81 -4.29 20.22
C LEU A 384 44.53 -5.27 19.27
N GLY A 385 45.83 -5.54 19.47
CA GLY A 385 46.63 -6.49 18.71
C GLY A 385 47.14 -5.99 17.35
N PHE A 386 47.38 -4.69 17.20
CA PHE A 386 47.88 -4.09 15.96
C PHE A 386 49.40 -3.80 16.00
N ILE A 387 50.01 -3.77 17.16
CA ILE A 387 51.47 -3.64 17.40
C ILE A 387 51.93 -4.58 18.51
#